data_2c9d1b304d43ce645207e723dcec6099
#
_entry.id   2c9d1b304d43ce645207e723dcec6099
#
_cell.length_a   1.000
_cell.length_b   1.000
_cell.length_c   1.000
_cell.angle_alpha   90.00
_cell.angle_beta   90.00
_cell.angle_gamma   90.00
#
_symmetry.space_group_name_H-M   'P 1'
#
loop_
_entity.id
_entity.type
_entity.pdbx_description
1 polymer ?
#
loop_
_entity_poly.entity_id
_entity_poly.type
_entity_poly.pdbx_seq_one_letter_code
_entity_poly.pdbx_strand_id
1 'polypeptide(L)'
;MTNEDGRPKVLVVVAHPDHDSATWAIARALEQGIRSDGSATATTHDLVASGFDPVYGKADLAHHRGLSGLPADVGREQKLLETAEVTVVLFPVYWWSMPALAKGWFDRVFGAYDDVSHGSPSAVKELHLVALAGLGEPTFARHGYKTALTTQTMHGIADYSQIGDSSIEFLYDTESKDPGVHEQLIARGYEIGAEMARYAHRASDRVAV
;
A
#
# COMPACT_ATOMS: atom_id res chain seq x y z
N MET A 1 15.54 -9.45 1.83
CA MET A 1 16.00 -9.92 3.17
C MET A 1 14.89 -10.74 3.79
N THR A 2 15.09 -12.02 3.99
CA THR A 2 14.15 -12.86 4.72
C THR A 2 14.21 -12.51 6.21
N ASN A 3 13.09 -12.65 6.93
CA ASN A 3 13.05 -12.53 8.38
C ASN A 3 13.99 -13.56 9.04
N GLU A 4 14.23 -13.43 10.36
CA GLU A 4 15.01 -14.41 11.15
C GLU A 4 14.57 -15.85 10.92
N ASP A 5 13.31 -16.06 10.53
CA ASP A 5 12.72 -17.38 10.20
C ASP A 5 12.85 -17.77 8.70
N GLY A 6 13.49 -16.98 7.86
CA GLY A 6 13.65 -17.28 6.43
C GLY A 6 12.37 -17.11 5.58
N ARG A 7 11.25 -16.69 6.16
CA ARG A 7 9.97 -16.48 5.46
C ARG A 7 9.87 -15.11 4.81
N PRO A 8 9.25 -14.97 3.62
CA PRO A 8 9.00 -13.69 2.99
C PRO A 8 8.08 -12.82 3.84
N LYS A 9 8.28 -11.52 3.77
CA LYS A 9 7.55 -10.51 4.54
C LYS A 9 6.59 -9.73 3.66
N VAL A 10 5.34 -9.62 4.11
CA VAL A 10 4.35 -8.68 3.56
C VAL A 10 4.22 -7.49 4.51
N LEU A 11 4.40 -6.28 4.00
CA LEU A 11 4.13 -5.03 4.71
C LEU A 11 2.72 -4.56 4.39
N VAL A 12 1.89 -4.40 5.42
CA VAL A 12 0.52 -3.89 5.31
C VAL A 12 0.48 -2.46 5.84
N VAL A 13 0.39 -1.48 4.95
CA VAL A 13 0.33 -0.05 5.30
C VAL A 13 -1.13 0.38 5.36
N VAL A 14 -1.55 0.97 6.48
CA VAL A 14 -2.94 1.39 6.69
C VAL A 14 -3.03 2.90 6.87
N ALA A 15 -3.81 3.56 6.02
CA ALA A 15 -4.02 5.00 6.05
C ALA A 15 -5.43 5.36 6.53
N HIS A 16 -5.76 5.06 7.79
CA HIS A 16 -7.06 5.40 8.37
C HIS A 16 -6.94 5.76 9.86
N PRO A 17 -7.54 6.89 10.33
CA PRO A 17 -7.39 7.36 11.70
C PRO A 17 -8.18 6.58 12.74
N ASP A 18 -9.24 5.87 12.32
CA ASP A 18 -10.16 5.16 13.22
C ASP A 18 -9.96 3.65 13.12
N HIS A 19 -9.52 3.04 14.21
CA HIS A 19 -9.28 1.60 14.32
C HIS A 19 -10.57 0.75 14.32
N ASP A 20 -11.72 1.35 14.53
CA ASP A 20 -13.04 0.68 14.45
C ASP A 20 -13.66 0.75 13.05
N SER A 21 -12.95 1.34 12.08
CA SER A 21 -13.39 1.47 10.70
C SER A 21 -13.39 0.16 9.91
N ALA A 22 -14.15 0.14 8.80
CA ALA A 22 -14.09 -0.95 7.82
C ALA A 22 -12.67 -1.15 7.27
N THR A 23 -11.89 -0.08 7.07
CA THR A 23 -10.49 -0.17 6.63
C THR A 23 -9.66 -1.03 7.56
N TRP A 24 -9.76 -0.81 8.87
CA TRP A 24 -9.02 -1.59 9.84
C TRP A 24 -9.56 -3.00 10.03
N ALA A 25 -10.88 -3.21 9.90
CA ALA A 25 -11.48 -4.54 9.92
C ALA A 25 -10.93 -5.40 8.77
N ILE A 26 -10.87 -4.83 7.56
CA ILE A 26 -10.33 -5.48 6.36
C ILE A 26 -8.80 -5.68 6.48
N ALA A 27 -8.06 -4.71 7.02
CA ALA A 27 -6.62 -4.84 7.25
C ALA A 27 -6.28 -6.01 8.19
N ARG A 28 -7.06 -6.17 9.28
CA ARG A 28 -6.90 -7.31 10.19
C ARG A 28 -7.22 -8.65 9.52
N ALA A 29 -8.25 -8.71 8.70
CA ALA A 29 -8.59 -9.93 7.95
C ALA A 29 -7.50 -10.26 6.91
N LEU A 30 -6.97 -9.27 6.22
CA LEU A 30 -5.88 -9.40 5.28
C LEU A 30 -4.61 -9.93 5.99
N GLU A 31 -4.26 -9.40 7.15
CA GLU A 31 -3.15 -9.90 7.96
C GLU A 31 -3.35 -11.37 8.36
N GLN A 32 -4.56 -11.76 8.75
CA GLN A 32 -4.90 -13.15 9.04
C GLN A 32 -4.74 -14.05 7.80
N GLY A 33 -5.18 -13.58 6.63
CA GLY A 33 -5.01 -14.28 5.36
C GLY A 33 -3.55 -14.50 5.00
N ILE A 34 -2.68 -13.49 5.17
CA ILE A 34 -1.23 -13.62 4.95
C ILE A 34 -0.63 -14.72 5.81
N ARG A 35 -1.07 -14.83 7.06
CA ARG A 35 -0.51 -15.79 8.02
C ARG A 35 -1.15 -17.18 7.97
N SER A 36 -2.19 -17.38 7.14
CA SER A 36 -3.11 -18.53 7.23
C SER A 36 -2.45 -19.88 7.02
N ASP A 37 -1.48 -19.97 6.13
CA ASP A 37 -0.75 -21.20 5.81
C ASP A 37 0.67 -21.25 6.37
N GLY A 38 1.09 -20.19 7.06
CA GLY A 38 2.42 -20.05 7.64
C GLY A 38 3.56 -19.80 6.64
N SER A 39 3.26 -19.64 5.35
CA SER A 39 4.27 -19.44 4.29
C SER A 39 4.90 -18.04 4.29
N ALA A 40 4.21 -17.03 4.82
CA ALA A 40 4.66 -15.65 4.87
C ALA A 40 4.44 -15.03 6.26
N THR A 41 5.12 -13.91 6.51
CA THR A 41 4.92 -13.08 7.70
C THR A 41 4.28 -11.75 7.31
N ALA A 42 3.48 -11.17 8.20
CA ALA A 42 2.88 -9.85 8.01
C ALA A 42 3.42 -8.87 9.06
N THR A 43 3.62 -7.63 8.64
CA THR A 43 3.85 -6.49 9.52
C THR A 43 2.87 -5.40 9.14
N THR A 44 2.04 -4.96 10.09
CA THR A 44 1.09 -3.87 9.88
C THR A 44 1.73 -2.56 10.31
N HIS A 45 1.72 -1.56 9.44
CA HIS A 45 2.20 -0.21 9.65
C HIS A 45 1.04 0.78 9.61
N ASP A 46 0.76 1.38 10.75
CA ASP A 46 -0.27 2.41 10.91
C ASP A 46 0.34 3.79 10.66
N LEU A 47 0.01 4.41 9.53
CA LEU A 47 0.53 5.73 9.16
C LEU A 47 0.13 6.83 10.13
N VAL A 48 -1.05 6.70 10.78
CA VAL A 48 -1.50 7.69 11.77
C VAL A 48 -0.74 7.52 13.08
N ALA A 49 -0.68 6.29 13.60
CA ALA A 49 0.01 6.02 14.85
C ALA A 49 1.53 6.22 14.77
N SER A 50 2.12 6.05 13.59
CA SER A 50 3.54 6.36 13.34
C SER A 50 3.87 7.86 13.43
N GLY A 51 2.85 8.71 13.39
CA GLY A 51 3.01 10.16 13.36
C GLY A 51 3.63 10.68 12.05
N PHE A 52 3.46 9.95 10.94
CA PHE A 52 3.95 10.39 9.64
C PHE A 52 3.28 11.68 9.20
N ASP A 53 4.08 12.70 8.89
CA ASP A 53 3.59 13.98 8.32
C ASP A 53 3.44 13.83 6.79
N PRO A 54 2.23 13.91 6.22
CA PRO A 54 2.03 13.79 4.79
C PRO A 54 2.42 15.04 3.98
N VAL A 55 2.80 16.13 4.63
CA VAL A 55 3.07 17.39 3.94
C VAL A 55 4.46 17.38 3.30
N TYR A 56 4.53 17.43 1.97
CA TYR A 56 5.77 17.64 1.24
C TYR A 56 6.33 19.05 1.56
N GLY A 57 7.41 19.08 2.32
CA GLY A 57 7.93 20.30 2.92
C GLY A 57 9.25 20.79 2.30
N LYS A 58 9.83 21.80 2.94
CA LYS A 58 11.11 22.38 2.52
C LYS A 58 12.28 21.38 2.60
N ALA A 59 12.24 20.44 3.55
CA ALA A 59 13.26 19.42 3.70
C ALA A 59 13.24 18.43 2.54
N ASP A 60 12.03 17.98 2.12
CA ASP A 60 11.84 17.10 0.97
C ASP A 60 12.32 17.78 -0.32
N LEU A 61 11.96 19.07 -0.50
CA LEU A 61 12.39 19.85 -1.66
C LEU A 61 13.92 20.07 -1.69
N ALA A 62 14.53 20.28 -0.54
CA ALA A 62 15.99 20.43 -0.43
C ALA A 62 16.70 19.10 -0.77
N HIS A 63 16.18 17.98 -0.28
CA HIS A 63 16.66 16.65 -0.64
C HIS A 63 16.54 16.40 -2.15
N HIS A 64 15.37 16.60 -2.73
CA HIS A 64 15.13 16.45 -4.18
C HIS A 64 16.07 17.29 -5.06
N ARG A 65 16.54 18.42 -4.54
CA ARG A 65 17.52 19.30 -5.23
C ARG A 65 18.98 18.96 -4.92
N GLY A 66 19.24 17.89 -4.18
CA GLY A 66 20.59 17.52 -3.75
C GLY A 66 21.24 18.49 -2.77
N LEU A 67 20.46 19.31 -2.08
CA LEU A 67 20.93 20.33 -1.13
C LEU A 67 21.00 19.84 0.31
N SER A 68 20.37 18.72 0.63
CA SER A 68 20.35 18.11 1.97
C SER A 68 20.24 16.60 1.87
N GLY A 69 20.52 15.90 2.98
CA GLY A 69 20.25 14.48 3.11
C GLY A 69 18.76 14.16 3.20
N LEU A 70 18.44 12.88 3.09
CA LEU A 70 17.08 12.36 3.20
C LEU A 70 16.42 12.73 4.54
N PRO A 71 15.17 13.24 4.57
CA PRO A 71 14.46 13.47 5.82
C PRO A 71 14.35 12.18 6.65
N ALA A 72 14.60 12.28 7.95
CA ALA A 72 14.72 11.09 8.80
C ALA A 72 13.43 10.26 8.92
N ASP A 73 12.26 10.90 8.86
CA ASP A 73 10.96 10.23 8.83
C ASP A 73 10.75 9.47 7.51
N VAL A 74 11.08 10.06 6.38
CA VAL A 74 11.06 9.41 5.06
C VAL A 74 12.01 8.21 5.03
N GLY A 75 13.23 8.36 5.55
CA GLY A 75 14.20 7.26 5.61
C GLY A 75 13.75 6.08 6.48
N ARG A 76 12.92 6.31 7.52
CA ARG A 76 12.31 5.22 8.29
C ARG A 76 11.28 4.46 7.46
N GLU A 77 10.45 5.16 6.71
CA GLU A 77 9.44 4.55 5.83
C GLU A 77 10.09 3.73 4.70
N GLN A 78 11.14 4.27 4.06
CA GLN A 78 11.88 3.54 3.03
C GLN A 78 12.50 2.25 3.57
N LYS A 79 13.07 2.27 4.77
CA LYS A 79 13.60 1.04 5.40
C LYS A 79 12.54 -0.02 5.64
N LEU A 80 11.30 0.36 5.96
CA LEU A 80 10.19 -0.59 6.08
C LEU A 80 9.89 -1.24 4.72
N LEU A 81 9.81 -0.45 3.66
CA LEU A 81 9.57 -0.92 2.30
C LEU A 81 10.66 -1.89 1.82
N GLU A 82 11.93 -1.54 2.04
CA GLU A 82 13.09 -2.35 1.64
C GLU A 82 13.10 -3.75 2.30
N THR A 83 12.50 -3.89 3.47
CA THR A 83 12.44 -5.17 4.19
C THR A 83 11.32 -6.10 3.73
N ALA A 84 10.41 -5.63 2.87
CA ALA A 84 9.25 -6.39 2.42
C ALA A 84 9.42 -6.95 1.01
N GLU A 85 8.89 -8.14 0.77
CA GLU A 85 8.76 -8.71 -0.57
C GLU A 85 7.54 -8.11 -1.28
N VAL A 86 6.45 -7.91 -0.53
CA VAL A 86 5.20 -7.33 -1.01
C VAL A 86 4.78 -6.20 -0.07
N THR A 87 4.38 -5.07 -0.63
CA THR A 87 3.76 -3.97 0.11
C THR A 87 2.29 -3.85 -0.30
N VAL A 88 1.39 -3.88 0.68
CA VAL A 88 -0.04 -3.66 0.48
C VAL A 88 -0.44 -2.37 1.18
N VAL A 89 -1.06 -1.43 0.46
CA VAL A 89 -1.51 -0.16 1.03
C VAL A 89 -3.03 -0.10 1.02
N LEU A 90 -3.63 -0.03 2.21
CA LEU A 90 -5.08 0.10 2.39
C LEU A 90 -5.45 1.54 2.70
N PHE A 91 -6.43 2.07 1.97
CA PHE A 91 -6.90 3.44 2.21
C PHE A 91 -8.37 3.61 1.79
N PRO A 92 -9.13 4.47 2.49
CA PRO A 92 -10.46 4.89 2.05
C PRO A 92 -10.33 5.81 0.84
N VAL A 93 -11.26 5.70 -0.11
CA VAL A 93 -11.33 6.64 -1.24
C VAL A 93 -12.01 7.92 -0.76
N TYR A 94 -11.25 9.00 -0.66
CA TYR A 94 -11.74 10.33 -0.33
C TYR A 94 -11.74 11.21 -1.59
N TRP A 95 -12.89 11.78 -1.91
CA TRP A 95 -13.03 12.61 -3.11
C TRP A 95 -12.44 11.94 -4.37
N TRP A 96 -12.77 10.66 -4.55
CA TRP A 96 -12.43 9.83 -5.71
C TRP A 96 -10.94 9.54 -5.88
N SER A 97 -10.13 9.80 -4.84
CA SER A 97 -8.68 9.61 -4.84
C SER A 97 -8.19 9.06 -3.50
N MET A 98 -6.88 8.94 -3.35
CA MET A 98 -6.24 8.65 -2.07
C MET A 98 -6.53 9.76 -1.05
N PRO A 99 -6.68 9.44 0.24
CA PRO A 99 -6.68 10.45 1.29
C PRO A 99 -5.32 11.15 1.36
N ALA A 100 -5.30 12.38 1.89
CA ALA A 100 -4.09 13.19 1.99
C ALA A 100 -2.93 12.44 2.66
N LEU A 101 -3.21 11.63 3.69
CA LEU A 101 -2.21 10.83 4.40
C LEU A 101 -1.53 9.83 3.47
N ALA A 102 -2.30 9.03 2.73
CA ALA A 102 -1.73 8.05 1.78
C ALA A 102 -1.02 8.76 0.63
N LYS A 103 -1.65 9.80 0.05
CA LYS A 103 -1.04 10.53 -1.07
C LYS A 103 0.26 11.20 -0.68
N GLY A 104 0.30 11.86 0.48
CA GLY A 104 1.51 12.49 0.98
C GLY A 104 2.61 11.48 1.34
N TRP A 105 2.22 10.27 1.79
CA TRP A 105 3.16 9.20 2.00
C TRP A 105 3.82 8.78 0.67
N PHE A 106 3.05 8.59 -0.41
CA PHE A 106 3.60 8.35 -1.73
C PHE A 106 4.46 9.51 -2.22
N ASP A 107 4.00 10.75 -2.07
CA ASP A 107 4.73 11.93 -2.53
C ASP A 107 6.11 12.09 -1.88
N ARG A 108 6.20 11.78 -0.58
CA ARG A 108 7.44 11.96 0.18
C ARG A 108 8.33 10.72 0.11
N VAL A 109 7.77 9.52 0.27
CA VAL A 109 8.56 8.29 0.39
C VAL A 109 9.03 7.79 -0.99
N PHE A 110 8.12 7.74 -1.97
CA PHE A 110 8.46 7.32 -3.33
C PHE A 110 9.19 8.41 -4.10
N GLY A 111 8.81 9.67 -3.91
CA GLY A 111 9.49 10.81 -4.53
C GLY A 111 10.92 11.06 -4.04
N ALA A 112 11.33 10.43 -2.94
CA ALA A 112 12.66 10.54 -2.36
C ALA A 112 13.62 9.40 -2.77
N TYR A 113 13.19 8.44 -3.59
CA TYR A 113 14.11 7.51 -4.22
C TYR A 113 14.86 8.24 -5.35
N ASP A 114 16.09 8.66 -5.08
CA ASP A 114 16.93 9.45 -6.00
C ASP A 114 17.13 8.77 -7.36
N ASP A 115 17.05 7.45 -7.40
CA ASP A 115 17.36 6.66 -8.58
C ASP A 115 16.18 6.47 -9.54
N VAL A 116 14.93 6.68 -9.10
CA VAL A 116 13.74 6.50 -9.95
C VAL A 116 13.76 7.46 -11.14
N SER A 117 14.13 8.71 -10.91
CA SER A 117 14.27 9.73 -11.99
C SER A 117 15.42 9.46 -12.96
N HIS A 118 16.37 8.59 -12.59
CA HIS A 118 17.53 8.20 -13.39
C HIS A 118 17.44 6.76 -13.92
N GLY A 119 16.26 6.11 -13.81
CA GLY A 119 16.01 4.80 -14.38
C GLY A 119 16.49 3.62 -13.52
N SER A 120 16.78 3.83 -12.24
CA SER A 120 17.04 2.73 -11.32
C SER A 120 15.74 2.15 -10.78
N PRO A 121 15.63 0.82 -10.64
CA PRO A 121 14.44 0.17 -10.10
C PRO A 121 14.15 0.66 -8.67
N SER A 122 12.88 0.81 -8.34
CA SER A 122 12.43 1.03 -6.96
C SER A 122 12.92 -0.09 -6.05
N ALA A 123 13.27 0.26 -4.80
CA ALA A 123 13.50 -0.76 -3.76
C ALA A 123 12.21 -1.51 -3.36
N VAL A 124 11.04 -1.01 -3.76
CA VAL A 124 9.74 -1.68 -3.61
C VAL A 124 9.62 -2.75 -4.68
N LYS A 125 9.53 -4.01 -4.28
CA LYS A 125 9.52 -5.16 -5.21
C LYS A 125 8.15 -5.38 -5.83
N GLU A 126 7.10 -5.43 -5.00
CA GLU A 126 5.70 -5.56 -5.42
C GLU A 126 4.82 -4.58 -4.62
N LEU A 127 3.86 -3.95 -5.30
CA LEU A 127 2.95 -2.95 -4.71
C LEU A 127 1.50 -3.28 -5.04
N HIS A 128 0.70 -3.54 -4.02
CA HIS A 128 -0.72 -3.76 -4.17
C HIS A 128 -1.52 -2.72 -3.38
N LEU A 129 -2.53 -2.15 -4.00
CA LEU A 129 -3.39 -1.15 -3.38
C LEU A 129 -4.78 -1.75 -3.14
N VAL A 130 -5.35 -1.47 -1.98
CA VAL A 130 -6.73 -1.82 -1.64
C VAL A 130 -7.48 -0.51 -1.36
N ALA A 131 -8.28 -0.10 -2.33
CA ALA A 131 -9.03 1.15 -2.28
C ALA A 131 -10.47 0.89 -1.78
N LEU A 132 -10.79 1.40 -0.59
CA LEU A 132 -12.08 1.19 0.06
C LEU A 132 -13.04 2.32 -0.31
N ALA A 133 -14.06 2.01 -1.10
CA ALA A 133 -15.01 2.96 -1.64
C ALA A 133 -16.35 2.89 -0.90
N GLY A 134 -16.80 4.02 -0.34
CA GLY A 134 -18.09 4.10 0.35
C GLY A 134 -19.31 3.87 -0.56
N LEU A 135 -19.15 4.14 -1.87
CA LEU A 135 -20.19 3.96 -2.88
C LEU A 135 -19.95 2.73 -3.75
N GLY A 136 -21.02 2.22 -4.37
CA GLY A 136 -20.99 1.04 -5.22
C GLY A 136 -20.27 1.23 -6.56
N GLU A 137 -19.84 0.12 -7.14
CA GLU A 137 -19.13 0.05 -8.43
C GLU A 137 -19.87 0.80 -9.57
N PRO A 138 -21.22 0.76 -9.71
CA PRO A 138 -21.89 1.49 -10.78
C PRO A 138 -21.63 2.99 -10.79
N THR A 139 -21.45 3.60 -9.61
CA THR A 139 -21.11 5.02 -9.49
C THR A 139 -19.69 5.29 -9.99
N PHE A 140 -18.74 4.45 -9.60
CA PHE A 140 -17.36 4.55 -10.05
C PHE A 140 -17.21 4.34 -11.55
N ALA A 141 -17.92 3.36 -12.12
CA ALA A 141 -17.90 3.08 -13.54
C ALA A 141 -18.50 4.23 -14.35
N ARG A 142 -19.69 4.74 -13.95
CA ARG A 142 -20.41 5.81 -14.65
C ARG A 142 -19.57 7.08 -14.81
N HIS A 143 -18.80 7.44 -13.82
CA HIS A 143 -18.03 8.69 -13.79
C HIS A 143 -16.55 8.49 -14.13
N GLY A 144 -16.13 7.27 -14.45
CA GLY A 144 -14.73 6.96 -14.75
C GLY A 144 -13.76 7.04 -13.57
N TYR A 145 -14.26 7.08 -12.33
CA TYR A 145 -13.41 7.21 -11.14
C TYR A 145 -12.47 6.03 -10.93
N LYS A 146 -12.95 4.81 -11.23
CA LYS A 146 -12.11 3.60 -11.20
C LYS A 146 -10.91 3.76 -12.14
N THR A 147 -11.15 4.10 -13.40
CA THR A 147 -10.10 4.30 -14.40
C THR A 147 -9.14 5.43 -14.00
N ALA A 148 -9.68 6.57 -13.52
CA ALA A 148 -8.86 7.70 -13.12
C ALA A 148 -7.90 7.33 -11.98
N LEU A 149 -8.39 6.70 -10.92
CA LEU A 149 -7.55 6.29 -9.79
C LEU A 149 -6.57 5.19 -10.18
N THR A 150 -7.01 4.21 -11.00
CA THR A 150 -6.11 3.15 -11.52
C THR A 150 -4.98 3.75 -12.36
N THR A 151 -5.28 4.67 -13.28
CA THR A 151 -4.24 5.33 -14.10
C THR A 151 -3.26 6.11 -13.23
N GLN A 152 -3.77 6.89 -12.27
CA GLN A 152 -2.91 7.66 -11.36
C GLN A 152 -1.97 6.77 -10.55
N THR A 153 -2.47 5.63 -10.05
CA THR A 153 -1.73 4.78 -9.13
C THR A 153 -0.85 3.75 -9.85
N MET A 154 -1.41 3.05 -10.82
CA MET A 154 -0.66 1.99 -11.51
C MET A 154 0.32 2.58 -12.52
N HIS A 155 -0.15 3.38 -13.47
CA HIS A 155 0.74 4.00 -14.45
C HIS A 155 1.57 5.15 -13.85
N GLY A 156 0.91 6.06 -13.11
CA GLY A 156 1.56 7.28 -12.60
C GLY A 156 2.51 7.05 -11.41
N ILE A 157 2.31 6.01 -10.60
CA ILE A 157 3.17 5.71 -9.45
C ILE A 157 3.94 4.40 -9.69
N ALA A 158 3.25 3.26 -9.83
CA ALA A 158 3.92 1.97 -9.86
C ALA A 158 4.82 1.79 -11.10
N ASP A 159 4.28 1.99 -12.32
CA ASP A 159 5.08 1.88 -13.55
C ASP A 159 6.19 2.92 -13.60
N TYR A 160 5.89 4.19 -13.20
CA TYR A 160 6.90 5.25 -13.17
C TYR A 160 8.03 4.92 -12.19
N SER A 161 7.72 4.30 -11.06
CA SER A 161 8.71 3.84 -10.08
C SER A 161 9.36 2.49 -10.45
N GLN A 162 9.06 1.95 -11.63
CA GLN A 162 9.59 0.68 -12.14
C GLN A 162 9.34 -0.51 -11.19
N ILE A 163 8.17 -0.53 -10.52
CA ILE A 163 7.76 -1.63 -9.67
C ILE A 163 7.26 -2.76 -10.58
N GLY A 164 7.86 -3.95 -10.46
CA GLY A 164 7.67 -5.06 -11.38
C GLY A 164 6.24 -5.61 -11.41
N ASP A 165 5.67 -5.89 -10.24
CA ASP A 165 4.30 -6.39 -10.10
C ASP A 165 3.48 -5.43 -9.25
N SER A 166 2.36 -4.94 -9.79
CA SER A 166 1.48 -4.01 -9.07
C SER A 166 0.01 -4.24 -9.41
N SER A 167 -0.87 -3.95 -8.47
CA SER A 167 -2.32 -4.00 -8.69
C SER A 167 -3.07 -3.03 -7.81
N ILE A 168 -4.30 -2.70 -8.21
CA ILE A 168 -5.25 -2.01 -7.36
C ILE A 168 -6.58 -2.76 -7.35
N GLU A 169 -7.08 -3.08 -6.17
CA GLU A 169 -8.40 -3.63 -5.96
C GLU A 169 -9.32 -2.61 -5.30
N PHE A 170 -10.56 -2.55 -5.77
CA PHE A 170 -11.59 -1.67 -5.22
C PHE A 170 -12.58 -2.50 -4.42
N LEU A 171 -12.73 -2.20 -3.14
CA LEU A 171 -13.77 -2.74 -2.28
C LEU A 171 -14.87 -1.69 -2.13
N TYR A 172 -16.03 -1.99 -2.72
CA TYR A 172 -17.15 -1.06 -2.81
C TYR A 172 -18.12 -1.22 -1.65
N ASP A 173 -19.01 -0.22 -1.49
CA ASP A 173 -20.10 -0.21 -0.51
C ASP A 173 -19.62 -0.32 0.96
N THR A 174 -18.42 0.19 1.26
CA THR A 174 -17.84 0.11 2.62
C THR A 174 -18.60 0.94 3.67
N GLU A 175 -19.53 1.82 3.25
CA GLU A 175 -20.45 2.57 4.12
C GLU A 175 -21.85 1.94 4.17
N SER A 176 -22.04 0.74 3.63
CA SER A 176 -23.30 0.02 3.69
C SER A 176 -23.72 -0.22 5.15
N LYS A 177 -25.02 -0.14 5.40
CA LYS A 177 -25.62 -0.52 6.70
C LYS A 177 -25.99 -2.00 6.78
N ASP A 178 -25.83 -2.73 5.67
CA ASP A 178 -26.08 -4.16 5.62
C ASP A 178 -24.89 -4.94 6.21
N PRO A 179 -25.06 -5.66 7.32
CA PRO A 179 -23.98 -6.45 7.91
C PRO A 179 -23.42 -7.51 6.95
N GLY A 180 -24.24 -8.07 6.06
CA GLY A 180 -23.81 -9.06 5.08
C GLY A 180 -22.81 -8.51 4.07
N VAL A 181 -22.91 -7.22 3.72
CA VAL A 181 -21.89 -6.54 2.89
C VAL A 181 -20.55 -6.45 3.63
N HIS A 182 -20.58 -6.07 4.92
CA HIS A 182 -19.35 -5.99 5.72
C HIS A 182 -18.68 -7.36 5.89
N GLU A 183 -19.47 -8.42 6.11
CA GLU A 183 -18.94 -9.78 6.19
C GLU A 183 -18.26 -10.20 4.89
N GLN A 184 -18.84 -9.89 3.73
CA GLN A 184 -18.24 -10.16 2.42
C GLN A 184 -16.94 -9.37 2.21
N LEU A 185 -16.91 -8.09 2.59
CA LEU A 185 -15.71 -7.27 2.49
C LEU A 185 -14.57 -7.78 3.38
N ILE A 186 -14.87 -8.22 4.60
CA ILE A 186 -13.90 -8.84 5.50
C ILE A 186 -13.39 -10.16 4.94
N ALA A 187 -14.29 -11.02 4.41
CA ALA A 187 -13.90 -12.27 3.75
C ALA A 187 -12.98 -12.01 2.55
N ARG A 188 -13.31 -10.99 1.72
CA ARG A 188 -12.44 -10.61 0.60
C ARG A 188 -11.09 -10.09 1.07
N GLY A 189 -11.03 -9.33 2.16
CA GLY A 189 -9.77 -8.92 2.79
C GLY A 189 -8.88 -10.11 3.17
N TYR A 190 -9.46 -11.16 3.75
CA TYR A 190 -8.73 -12.40 4.05
C TYR A 190 -8.20 -13.08 2.78
N GLU A 191 -9.01 -13.19 1.73
CA GLU A 191 -8.59 -13.78 0.45
C GLU A 191 -7.43 -13.00 -0.18
N ILE A 192 -7.52 -11.65 -0.22
CA ILE A 192 -6.42 -10.79 -0.68
C ILE A 192 -5.16 -11.11 0.13
N GLY A 193 -5.25 -11.22 1.45
CA GLY A 193 -4.11 -11.58 2.29
C GLY A 193 -3.46 -12.91 1.90
N ALA A 194 -4.26 -13.95 1.67
CA ALA A 194 -3.77 -15.24 1.22
C ALA A 194 -3.14 -15.17 -0.19
N GLU A 195 -3.65 -14.29 -1.07
CA GLU A 195 -3.02 -14.00 -2.37
C GLU A 195 -1.65 -13.33 -2.18
N MET A 196 -1.54 -12.34 -1.29
CA MET A 196 -0.28 -11.65 -1.01
C MET A 196 0.79 -12.57 -0.45
N ALA A 197 0.42 -13.55 0.38
CA ALA A 197 1.37 -14.57 0.84
C ALA A 197 1.98 -15.36 -0.33
N ARG A 198 1.15 -15.76 -1.31
CA ARG A 198 1.62 -16.45 -2.51
C ARG A 198 2.49 -15.56 -3.41
N TYR A 199 2.19 -14.25 -3.53
CA TYR A 199 3.05 -13.31 -4.24
C TYR A 199 4.41 -13.18 -3.55
N ALA A 200 4.43 -12.97 -2.24
CA ALA A 200 5.65 -12.82 -1.47
C ALA A 200 6.58 -14.04 -1.61
N HIS A 201 6.02 -15.25 -1.64
CA HIS A 201 6.79 -16.47 -1.86
C HIS A 201 7.45 -16.48 -3.26
N ARG A 202 6.68 -16.17 -4.31
CA ARG A 202 7.23 -16.08 -5.68
C ARG A 202 8.29 -15.00 -5.85
N ALA A 203 8.11 -13.85 -5.20
CA ALA A 203 9.10 -12.77 -5.24
C ALA A 203 10.42 -13.18 -4.57
N SER A 204 10.35 -13.89 -3.45
CA SER A 204 11.54 -14.44 -2.78
C SER A 204 12.32 -15.42 -3.66
N ASP A 205 11.63 -16.29 -4.40
CA ASP A 205 12.24 -17.28 -5.28
C ASP A 205 12.99 -16.63 -6.45
N ARG A 206 12.49 -15.50 -6.97
CA ARG A 206 13.13 -14.74 -8.06
C ARG A 206 14.48 -14.09 -7.66
N VAL A 207 14.65 -13.77 -6.39
CA VAL A 207 15.89 -13.14 -5.87
C VAL A 207 16.95 -14.18 -5.54
N ALA A 208 16.58 -15.45 -5.38
CA ALA A 208 17.48 -16.54 -5.05
C ALA A 208 18.20 -17.16 -6.28
N VAL A 209 17.90 -16.72 -7.49
CA VAL A 209 18.49 -17.16 -8.77
C VAL A 209 19.43 -16.08 -9.31
#